data_b33e730eac57e9ce52174f9151f716b9
#
_entry.id   b33e730eac57e9ce52174f9151f716b9
#
_cell.length_a   1.000
_cell.length_b   1.000
_cell.length_c   1.000
_cell.angle_alpha   90.00
_cell.angle_beta   90.00
_cell.angle_gamma   90.00
#
_symmetry.space_group_name_H-M   'P 1'
#
loop_
_entity.id
_entity.type
_entity.pdbx_description
1 polymer ?
#
loop_
_entity_poly.entity_id
_entity_poly.type
_entity_poly.pdbx_seq_one_letter_code
_entity_poly.pdbx_strand_id
1 'polypeptide(L)'
;MEYFRAGIDWFFFTYGIVLFGIYLSFVHLAIRAIKKNKEQAVFLNINNIKGAENLPSVSLIAPAFNEGMSIVTNVHSLLSLQYPYYELIIVNDGSTDDSLQKLINAFDLVEVPYT
;
A
#
# COMPACT_ATOMS: atom_id res chain seq x y z
N MET A 1 39.82 -45.34 -2.30
CA MET A 1 39.57 -43.85 -2.45
C MET A 1 38.42 -43.53 -3.37
N GLU A 2 38.18 -44.27 -4.42
CA GLU A 2 37.06 -44.02 -5.39
C GLU A 2 35.68 -44.13 -4.75
N TYR A 3 35.41 -45.14 -3.94
CA TYR A 3 34.11 -45.31 -3.27
C TYR A 3 33.79 -44.20 -2.28
N PHE A 4 34.79 -43.59 -1.66
CA PHE A 4 34.61 -42.44 -0.77
C PHE A 4 34.23 -41.19 -1.52
N ARG A 5 34.85 -40.95 -2.68
CA ARG A 5 34.50 -39.82 -3.57
C ARG A 5 33.10 -39.97 -4.15
N ALA A 6 32.75 -41.17 -4.62
CA ALA A 6 31.40 -41.48 -5.12
C ALA A 6 30.33 -41.24 -4.04
N GLY A 7 30.60 -41.59 -2.78
CA GLY A 7 29.69 -41.31 -1.67
C GLY A 7 29.43 -39.83 -1.41
N ILE A 8 30.50 -39.03 -1.51
CA ILE A 8 30.39 -37.57 -1.37
C ILE A 8 29.59 -36.97 -2.53
N ASP A 9 29.83 -37.37 -3.76
CA ASP A 9 29.14 -36.89 -4.96
C ASP A 9 27.65 -37.21 -4.89
N TRP A 10 27.29 -38.43 -4.48
CA TRP A 10 25.90 -38.82 -4.26
C TRP A 10 25.22 -38.05 -3.13
N PHE A 11 25.94 -37.71 -2.08
CA PHE A 11 25.41 -36.88 -0.99
C PHE A 11 25.06 -35.49 -1.49
N PHE A 12 25.98 -34.81 -2.18
CA PHE A 12 25.73 -33.47 -2.71
C PHE A 12 24.63 -33.45 -3.78
N PHE A 13 24.58 -34.49 -4.62
CA PHE A 13 23.53 -34.63 -5.62
C PHE A 13 22.13 -34.75 -4.97
N THR A 14 22.02 -35.65 -3.98
CA THR A 14 20.76 -35.86 -3.26
C THR A 14 20.36 -34.59 -2.49
N TYR A 15 21.31 -33.92 -1.84
CA TYR A 15 21.09 -32.65 -1.15
C TYR A 15 20.57 -31.55 -2.13
N GLY A 16 21.16 -31.44 -3.31
CA GLY A 16 20.73 -30.53 -4.34
C GLY A 16 19.30 -30.78 -4.81
N ILE A 17 18.92 -32.03 -5.02
CA ILE A 17 17.54 -32.41 -5.40
C ILE A 17 16.55 -32.01 -4.30
N VAL A 18 16.88 -32.28 -3.03
CA VAL A 18 16.01 -31.93 -1.90
C VAL A 18 15.81 -30.40 -1.81
N LEU A 19 16.90 -29.65 -1.89
CA LEU A 19 16.82 -28.18 -1.90
C LEU A 19 15.96 -27.67 -3.05
N PHE A 20 16.18 -28.18 -4.24
CA PHE A 20 15.39 -27.80 -5.42
C PHE A 20 13.89 -28.06 -5.22
N GLY A 21 13.53 -29.22 -4.64
CA GLY A 21 12.14 -29.55 -4.28
C GLY A 21 11.53 -28.56 -3.28
N ILE A 22 12.31 -28.15 -2.27
CA ILE A 22 11.88 -27.15 -1.30
C ILE A 22 11.62 -25.80 -1.97
N TYR A 23 12.53 -25.32 -2.81
CA TYR A 23 12.34 -24.06 -3.55
C TYR A 23 11.14 -24.08 -4.47
N LEU A 24 10.91 -25.18 -5.19
CA LEU A 24 9.71 -25.33 -6.02
C LEU A 24 8.42 -25.27 -5.20
N SER A 25 8.43 -25.85 -3.99
CA SER A 25 7.30 -25.77 -3.07
C SER A 25 7.00 -24.34 -2.64
N PHE A 26 8.03 -23.54 -2.31
CA PHE A 26 7.86 -22.14 -1.98
C PHE A 26 7.32 -21.31 -3.16
N VAL A 27 7.82 -21.55 -4.37
CA VAL A 27 7.29 -20.90 -5.58
C VAL A 27 5.82 -21.23 -5.78
N HIS A 28 5.44 -22.50 -5.61
CA HIS A 28 4.05 -22.93 -5.73
C HIS A 28 3.13 -22.25 -4.70
N LEU A 29 3.57 -22.18 -3.43
CA LEU A 29 2.83 -21.48 -2.37
C LEU A 29 2.71 -19.98 -2.65
N ALA A 30 3.77 -19.33 -3.13
CA ALA A 30 3.76 -17.92 -3.51
C ALA A 30 2.75 -17.63 -4.63
N ILE A 31 2.72 -18.47 -5.67
CA ILE A 31 1.75 -18.33 -6.76
C ILE A 31 0.31 -18.47 -6.24
N ARG A 32 0.05 -19.44 -5.35
CA ARG A 32 -1.27 -19.59 -4.73
C ARG A 32 -1.67 -18.38 -3.89
N ALA A 33 -0.74 -17.82 -3.10
CA ALA A 33 -0.98 -16.63 -2.29
C ALA A 33 -1.32 -15.41 -3.16
N ILE A 34 -0.57 -15.20 -4.25
CA ILE A 34 -0.83 -14.11 -5.21
C ILE A 34 -2.19 -14.27 -5.89
N LYS A 35 -2.55 -15.49 -6.32
CA LYS A 35 -3.87 -15.73 -6.93
C LYS A 35 -5.01 -15.43 -5.94
N LYS A 36 -4.91 -15.91 -4.71
CA LYS A 36 -5.92 -15.63 -3.66
C LYS A 36 -6.07 -14.14 -3.38
N ASN A 37 -4.96 -13.40 -3.30
CA ASN A 37 -5.01 -11.95 -3.09
C ASN A 37 -5.62 -11.20 -4.29
N LYS A 38 -5.37 -11.65 -5.51
CA LYS A 38 -6.02 -11.07 -6.71
C LYS A 38 -7.52 -11.29 -6.70
N GLU A 39 -8.00 -12.47 -6.32
CA GLU A 39 -9.44 -12.74 -6.23
C GLU A 39 -10.11 -11.86 -5.16
N GLN A 40 -9.45 -11.62 -4.03
CA GLN A 40 -9.95 -10.68 -3.00
C GLN A 40 -9.92 -9.22 -3.46
N ALA A 41 -8.90 -8.81 -4.21
CA ALA A 41 -8.83 -7.45 -4.77
C ALA A 41 -9.88 -7.21 -5.88
N VAL A 42 -10.28 -8.23 -6.62
CA VAL A 42 -11.36 -8.15 -7.62
C VAL A 42 -12.72 -7.98 -6.95
N PHE A 43 -12.92 -8.47 -5.72
CA PHE A 43 -14.13 -8.21 -4.93
C PHE A 43 -14.28 -6.73 -4.54
N LEU A 44 -13.17 -6.00 -4.44
CA LEU A 44 -13.15 -4.54 -4.31
C LEU A 44 -13.21 -3.88 -5.71
N ASN A 45 -14.10 -4.36 -6.57
CA ASN A 45 -14.25 -3.80 -7.90
C ASN A 45 -14.85 -2.38 -7.78
N ILE A 46 -13.99 -1.38 -7.91
CA ILE A 46 -14.31 0.06 -7.86
C ILE A 46 -15.50 0.39 -8.80
N ASN A 47 -15.66 -0.37 -9.88
CA ASN A 47 -16.79 -0.19 -10.80
C ASN A 47 -18.15 -0.55 -10.16
N ASN A 48 -18.19 -1.47 -9.20
CA ASN A 48 -19.41 -1.78 -8.45
C ASN A 48 -19.73 -0.70 -7.41
N ILE A 49 -18.71 0.02 -6.94
CA ILE A 49 -18.89 1.13 -6.00
C ILE A 49 -19.39 2.38 -6.75
N LYS A 50 -18.91 2.64 -7.96
CA LYS A 50 -19.34 3.80 -8.78
C LYS A 50 -20.82 3.75 -9.21
N GLY A 51 -21.45 2.59 -9.19
CA GLY A 51 -22.86 2.38 -9.55
C GLY A 51 -23.81 2.25 -8.37
N ALA A 52 -23.33 2.28 -7.13
CA ALA A 52 -24.19 2.16 -5.95
C ALA A 52 -24.82 3.51 -5.61
N GLU A 53 -26.13 3.61 -5.72
CA GLU A 53 -26.91 4.83 -5.45
C GLU A 53 -26.88 5.27 -3.96
N ASN A 54 -26.42 4.40 -3.04
CA ASN A 54 -26.40 4.64 -1.60
C ASN A 54 -25.01 4.41 -0.99
N LEU A 55 -24.01 5.13 -1.48
CA LEU A 55 -22.68 5.10 -0.86
C LEU A 55 -22.66 6.00 0.38
N PRO A 56 -22.12 5.53 1.52
CA PRO A 56 -21.95 6.36 2.70
C PRO A 56 -20.90 7.46 2.43
N SER A 57 -21.08 8.64 3.02
CA SER A 57 -20.02 9.64 3.05
C SER A 57 -18.88 9.19 3.98
N VAL A 58 -17.64 9.51 3.59
CA VAL A 58 -16.43 9.11 4.31
C VAL A 58 -15.59 10.33 4.61
N SER A 59 -15.23 10.53 5.88
CA SER A 59 -14.24 11.55 6.29
C SER A 59 -12.86 10.90 6.36
N LEU A 60 -11.93 11.40 5.57
CA LEU A 60 -10.54 10.98 5.57
C LEU A 60 -9.74 11.95 6.44
N ILE A 61 -9.23 11.47 7.57
CA ILE A 61 -8.45 12.29 8.49
C ILE A 61 -6.98 11.96 8.33
N ALA A 62 -6.17 12.94 7.95
CA ALA A 62 -4.73 12.80 7.79
C ALA A 62 -3.99 13.76 8.73
N PRO A 63 -3.29 13.24 9.75
CA PRO A 63 -2.42 14.08 10.57
C PRO A 63 -1.17 14.49 9.81
N ALA A 64 -0.72 15.73 10.01
CA ALA A 64 0.49 16.28 9.41
C ALA A 64 1.33 16.98 10.47
N PHE A 65 2.63 16.69 10.51
CA PHE A 65 3.59 17.32 11.37
C PHE A 65 4.93 17.52 10.66
N ASN A 66 5.31 18.79 10.42
CA ASN A 66 6.56 19.16 9.75
C ASN A 66 6.79 18.45 8.39
N GLU A 67 5.76 18.39 7.56
CA GLU A 67 5.80 17.74 6.24
C GLU A 67 5.95 18.75 5.07
N GLY A 68 6.53 19.92 5.29
CA GLY A 68 6.61 20.98 4.28
C GLY A 68 7.19 20.56 2.92
N MET A 69 7.99 19.50 2.84
CA MET A 69 8.51 19.01 1.57
C MET A 69 7.53 18.15 0.78
N SER A 70 6.62 17.44 1.45
CA SER A 70 5.77 16.41 0.84
C SER A 70 4.28 16.67 0.97
N ILE A 71 3.86 17.56 1.87
CA ILE A 71 2.45 17.74 2.24
C ILE A 71 1.53 18.00 1.04
N VAL A 72 1.92 18.87 0.12
CA VAL A 72 1.11 19.19 -1.07
C VAL A 72 0.95 17.97 -1.97
N THR A 73 2.03 17.22 -2.19
CA THR A 73 2.01 15.99 -3.01
C THR A 73 1.16 14.90 -2.34
N ASN A 74 1.27 14.75 -1.02
CA ASN A 74 0.49 13.79 -0.25
C ASN A 74 -1.01 14.11 -0.33
N VAL A 75 -1.38 15.39 -0.16
CA VAL A 75 -2.78 15.83 -0.28
C VAL A 75 -3.31 15.62 -1.69
N HIS A 76 -2.54 15.93 -2.74
CA HIS A 76 -2.95 15.61 -4.11
C HIS A 76 -3.20 14.11 -4.32
N SER A 77 -2.36 13.27 -3.74
CA SER A 77 -2.53 11.82 -3.81
C SER A 77 -3.82 11.35 -3.11
N LEU A 78 -4.16 11.94 -1.95
CA LEU A 78 -5.40 11.66 -1.24
C LEU A 78 -6.63 12.17 -2.02
N LEU A 79 -6.54 13.34 -2.64
CA LEU A 79 -7.60 13.90 -3.48
C LEU A 79 -7.80 13.13 -4.80
N SER A 80 -6.84 12.31 -5.21
CA SER A 80 -6.98 11.44 -6.38
C SER A 80 -7.85 10.21 -6.14
N LEU A 81 -8.37 10.02 -4.92
CA LEU A 81 -9.24 8.91 -4.56
C LEU A 81 -10.51 8.91 -5.42
N GLN A 82 -10.81 7.79 -6.05
CA GLN A 82 -12.01 7.64 -6.90
C GLN A 82 -13.24 7.23 -6.06
N TYR A 83 -13.58 8.04 -5.05
CA TYR A 83 -14.77 7.86 -4.24
C TYR A 83 -15.65 9.11 -4.32
N PRO A 84 -16.98 9.02 -4.60
CA PRO A 84 -17.79 10.19 -4.94
C PRO A 84 -18.16 11.06 -3.74
N TYR A 85 -18.25 10.50 -2.54
CA TYR A 85 -18.71 11.20 -1.34
C TYR A 85 -17.67 11.11 -0.22
N TYR A 86 -16.60 11.89 -0.31
CA TYR A 86 -15.63 11.99 0.76
C TYR A 86 -15.21 13.44 1.02
N GLU A 87 -14.79 13.69 2.23
CA GLU A 87 -14.10 14.89 2.64
C GLU A 87 -12.70 14.53 3.13
N LEU A 88 -11.76 15.44 2.96
CA LEU A 88 -10.39 15.30 3.44
C LEU A 88 -10.13 16.33 4.52
N ILE A 89 -9.81 15.87 5.73
CA ILE A 89 -9.49 16.68 6.90
C ILE A 89 -8.00 16.53 7.20
N ILE A 90 -7.23 17.59 7.00
CA ILE A 90 -5.82 17.61 7.37
C ILE A 90 -5.71 18.22 8.77
N VAL A 91 -5.14 17.47 9.70
CA VAL A 91 -4.92 17.93 11.07
C VAL A 91 -3.45 18.33 11.22
N ASN A 92 -3.21 19.64 11.31
CA ASN A 92 -1.86 20.14 11.60
C ASN A 92 -1.58 20.01 13.10
N ASP A 93 -0.73 19.07 13.46
CA ASP A 93 -0.35 18.77 14.85
C ASP A 93 0.81 19.66 15.34
N GLY A 94 0.63 20.97 15.22
CA GLY A 94 1.61 21.95 15.70
C GLY A 94 2.89 22.04 14.88
N SER A 95 2.82 21.91 13.55
CA SER A 95 3.98 22.09 12.67
C SER A 95 4.65 23.44 12.88
N THR A 96 5.98 23.44 12.92
CA THR A 96 6.81 24.65 13.08
C THR A 96 7.48 25.08 11.76
N ASP A 97 7.32 24.27 10.71
CA ASP A 97 7.81 24.52 9.37
C ASP A 97 6.75 25.25 8.49
N ASP A 98 7.00 25.31 7.18
CA ASP A 98 6.13 25.96 6.21
C ASP A 98 4.97 25.09 5.70
N SER A 99 4.71 23.93 6.32
CA SER A 99 3.65 22.98 5.93
C SER A 99 2.28 23.65 5.79
N LEU A 100 1.85 24.39 6.80
CA LEU A 100 0.54 25.06 6.81
C LEU A 100 0.46 26.11 5.71
N GLN A 101 1.49 26.93 5.55
CA GLN A 101 1.49 27.99 4.53
C GLN A 101 1.45 27.42 3.11
N LYS A 102 2.13 26.29 2.88
CA LYS A 102 2.09 25.57 1.60
C LYS A 102 0.72 25.00 1.30
N LEU A 103 0.01 24.47 2.29
CA LEU A 103 -1.38 24.01 2.13
C LEU A 103 -2.31 25.16 1.77
N ILE A 104 -2.24 26.28 2.52
CA ILE A 104 -3.06 27.47 2.25
C ILE A 104 -2.87 27.95 0.82
N ASN A 105 -1.62 28.07 0.38
CA ASN A 105 -1.29 28.59 -0.96
C ASN A 105 -1.63 27.60 -2.08
N ALA A 106 -1.50 26.27 -1.84
CA ALA A 106 -1.73 25.27 -2.88
C ALA A 106 -3.20 24.96 -3.11
N PHE A 107 -4.04 25.15 -2.09
CA PHE A 107 -5.46 24.77 -2.10
C PHE A 107 -6.40 25.97 -1.84
N ASP A 108 -5.89 27.21 -1.84
CA ASP A 108 -6.64 28.44 -1.61
C ASP A 108 -7.52 28.38 -0.35
N LEU A 109 -6.94 27.87 0.76
CA LEU A 109 -7.69 27.68 2.00
C LEU A 109 -8.03 29.03 2.62
N VAL A 110 -9.25 29.15 3.13
CA VAL A 110 -9.73 30.36 3.83
C VAL A 110 -9.98 30.05 5.29
N GLU A 111 -9.67 31.02 6.14
CA GLU A 111 -9.94 30.91 7.57
C GLU A 111 -11.44 31.08 7.83
N VAL A 112 -12.03 30.16 8.57
CA VAL A 112 -13.43 30.20 8.99
C VAL A 112 -13.49 30.48 10.48
N PRO A 113 -14.18 31.54 10.94
CA PRO A 113 -14.28 31.85 12.37
C PRO A 113 -15.05 30.76 13.10
N TYR A 114 -14.55 30.41 14.30
CA TYR A 114 -15.28 29.55 15.22
C TYR A 114 -16.58 30.23 15.68
N THR A 115 -17.69 29.54 15.54
CA THR A 115 -18.99 29.91 16.16
C THR A 115 -19.28 29.02 17.33
#